data_18e6d4b45c51e54df851ba2a655915c0
#
_entry.id   18e6d4b45c51e54df851ba2a655915c0
#
_cell.length_a   1.000
_cell.length_b   1.000
_cell.length_c   1.000
_cell.angle_alpha   90.00
_cell.angle_beta   90.00
_cell.angle_gamma   90.00
#
_symmetry.space_group_name_H-M   'P 1'
#
loop_
_entity.id
_entity.type
_entity.pdbx_description
1 polymer ?
#
loop_
_entity_poly.entity_id
_entity_poly.type
_entity_poly.pdbx_seq_one_letter_code
_entity_poly.pdbx_strand_id
1 'polypeptide(L)'
;MSTKATQKGTKGQTPGMTTIRERLQKAISRLVVFSIIPLVILTVILNLSSTMRTLEDDMLVVAEISADRIKEELRVTTTIVSELGCSYQLSSPVFTQEQKQQYINQRVEAYGMVRGKLIGANGICAYDGTDYSDRDYFKRSMQGEVVVSDPVIAKTDGKLSVIISAPVYADGDKNGDIVGVVFVVPDPEFLNDIAAAVSVSKNSECYLLGETGITIAHCDSAIAQEQKSNIELSQTDRSLRGIAKVEQKMMTGATGYGTYMKGGTLTIQAYAPIEGTNGWSVAVNAPLTDFLGSTVVCIVIGVAIGAAALCFSVRRAKKIGQAIGEPVAKCTERLRLLAEGDLHTPAPVIRTQDETQILAEATAALSGNLQKVIGDADYLLGEMSQGNFALTTGCAEAYVGDFQGLLESIRKLNHKLSETLNEIKTAVGQV
;
A
#
# COMPACT_ATOMS: atom_id res chain seq x y z
N MET A 1 43.34 -35.59 22.08
CA MET A 1 44.32 -34.49 22.05
C MET A 1 44.02 -33.64 20.82
N SER A 2 43.31 -32.55 21.00
CA SER A 2 42.84 -31.69 19.93
C SER A 2 43.62 -30.39 20.01
N THR A 3 44.45 -30.13 19.00
CA THR A 3 45.31 -28.96 18.91
C THR A 3 44.48 -27.76 18.44
N LYS A 4 44.19 -26.84 19.36
CA LYS A 4 43.67 -25.52 19.06
C LYS A 4 44.73 -24.70 18.32
N ALA A 5 44.54 -24.45 17.04
CA ALA A 5 45.30 -23.44 16.29
C ALA A 5 44.89 -22.05 16.78
N THR A 6 45.78 -21.42 17.49
CA THR A 6 45.66 -20.04 17.97
C THR A 6 45.79 -19.08 16.77
N GLN A 7 44.72 -18.42 16.38
CA GLN A 7 44.78 -17.29 15.46
C GLN A 7 45.59 -16.17 16.10
N LYS A 8 46.80 -15.94 15.64
CA LYS A 8 47.60 -14.75 15.94
C LYS A 8 46.90 -13.53 15.35
N GLY A 9 46.25 -12.75 16.22
CA GLY A 9 45.66 -11.46 15.86
C GLY A 9 46.78 -10.52 15.38
N THR A 10 46.49 -9.84 14.29
CA THR A 10 47.28 -8.76 13.69
C THR A 10 47.46 -7.63 14.71
N LYS A 11 48.63 -7.60 15.42
CA LYS A 11 49.07 -6.46 16.24
C LYS A 11 49.47 -5.34 15.27
N GLY A 12 48.65 -4.30 15.14
CA GLY A 12 49.02 -3.12 14.31
C GLY A 12 47.84 -2.17 14.00
N GLN A 13 46.65 -2.40 14.57
CA GLN A 13 45.58 -1.43 14.41
C GLN A 13 45.48 -0.53 15.65
N THR A 14 45.70 0.76 15.47
CA THR A 14 45.38 1.79 16.47
C THR A 14 43.87 1.66 16.87
N PRO A 15 43.56 1.63 18.18
CA PRO A 15 42.16 1.54 18.63
C PRO A 15 41.40 2.75 18.10
N GLY A 16 40.38 2.53 17.21
CA GLY A 16 39.54 3.58 16.66
C GLY A 16 39.62 3.77 15.12
N MET A 17 40.59 3.19 14.42
CA MET A 17 40.66 3.29 12.96
C MET A 17 39.75 2.25 12.29
N THR A 18 38.68 2.72 11.61
CA THR A 18 37.86 1.89 10.71
C THR A 18 38.65 1.65 9.40
N THR A 19 38.71 0.39 8.97
CA THR A 19 39.37 0.02 7.71
C THR A 19 38.67 0.63 6.50
N ILE A 20 39.38 0.87 5.40
CA ILE A 20 38.82 1.33 4.11
C ILE A 20 37.67 0.39 3.70
N ARG A 21 37.85 -0.91 3.88
CA ARG A 21 36.84 -1.95 3.64
C ARG A 21 35.53 -1.67 4.40
N GLU A 22 35.60 -1.40 5.71
CA GLU A 22 34.41 -1.14 6.52
C GLU A 22 33.71 0.19 6.15
N ARG A 23 34.51 1.23 5.86
CA ARG A 23 33.98 2.53 5.41
C ARG A 23 33.25 2.39 4.08
N LEU A 24 33.84 1.70 3.10
CA LEU A 24 33.24 1.48 1.79
C LEU A 24 31.97 0.63 1.86
N GLN A 25 32.02 -0.45 2.64
CA GLN A 25 30.86 -1.29 2.87
C GLN A 25 29.71 -0.53 3.53
N LYS A 26 30.00 0.28 4.56
CA LYS A 26 28.97 1.12 5.23
C LYS A 26 28.42 2.18 4.29
N ALA A 27 29.28 2.83 3.48
CA ALA A 27 28.84 3.86 2.53
C ALA A 27 27.91 3.28 1.45
N ILE A 28 28.30 2.18 0.79
CA ILE A 28 27.49 1.52 -0.24
C ILE A 28 26.17 1.00 0.36
N SER A 29 26.22 0.34 1.52
CA SER A 29 25.01 -0.18 2.18
C SER A 29 24.05 0.95 2.55
N ARG A 30 24.53 2.07 3.07
CA ARG A 30 23.68 3.24 3.39
C ARG A 30 23.04 3.83 2.13
N LEU A 31 23.80 3.99 1.06
CA LEU A 31 23.28 4.52 -0.21
C LEU A 31 22.17 3.65 -0.78
N VAL A 32 22.34 2.32 -0.75
CA VAL A 32 21.33 1.36 -1.22
C VAL A 32 20.07 1.37 -0.34
N VAL A 33 20.25 1.39 0.97
CA VAL A 33 19.12 1.48 1.92
C VAL A 33 18.35 2.78 1.71
N PHE A 34 19.06 3.90 1.56
CA PHE A 34 18.45 5.21 1.38
C PHE A 34 17.73 5.37 0.03
N SER A 35 18.11 4.61 -1.00
CA SER A 35 17.41 4.61 -2.29
C SER A 35 16.24 3.61 -2.35
N ILE A 36 16.37 2.41 -1.77
CA ILE A 36 15.35 1.36 -1.87
C ILE A 36 14.15 1.64 -0.96
N ILE A 37 14.38 2.05 0.29
CA ILE A 37 13.28 2.26 1.25
C ILE A 37 12.28 3.32 0.78
N PRO A 38 12.68 4.53 0.35
CA PRO A 38 11.74 5.52 -0.17
C PRO A 38 10.99 5.04 -1.42
N LEU A 39 11.66 4.28 -2.30
CA LEU A 39 11.03 3.74 -3.50
C LEU A 39 9.93 2.73 -3.16
N VAL A 40 10.18 1.82 -2.23
CA VAL A 40 9.18 0.86 -1.76
C VAL A 40 8.00 1.58 -1.10
N ILE A 41 8.28 2.55 -0.22
CA ILE A 41 7.23 3.36 0.43
C ILE A 41 6.39 4.09 -0.61
N LEU A 42 7.03 4.74 -1.58
CA LEU A 42 6.33 5.46 -2.66
C LEU A 42 5.45 4.52 -3.48
N THR A 43 5.95 3.33 -3.83
CA THR A 43 5.18 2.33 -4.57
C THR A 43 3.94 1.87 -3.78
N VAL A 44 4.08 1.65 -2.48
CA VAL A 44 2.96 1.28 -1.60
C VAL A 44 1.91 2.40 -1.54
N ILE A 45 2.33 3.64 -1.36
CA ILE A 45 1.43 4.81 -1.30
C ILE A 45 0.68 4.97 -2.64
N LEU A 46 1.39 4.90 -3.77
CA LEU A 46 0.78 5.03 -5.10
C LEU A 46 -0.21 3.89 -5.37
N ASN A 47 0.14 2.64 -5.03
CA ASN A 47 -0.73 1.50 -5.22
C ASN A 47 -2.00 1.62 -4.37
N LEU A 48 -1.86 1.96 -3.09
CA LEU A 48 -3.00 2.15 -2.19
C LEU A 48 -3.91 3.31 -2.65
N SER A 49 -3.32 4.44 -3.04
CA SER A 49 -4.06 5.60 -3.56
C SER A 49 -4.81 5.27 -4.86
N SER A 50 -4.19 4.51 -5.77
CA SER A 50 -4.83 4.06 -7.01
C SER A 50 -5.99 3.12 -6.72
N THR A 51 -5.78 2.13 -5.83
CA THR A 51 -6.84 1.19 -5.43
C THR A 51 -8.03 1.91 -4.81
N MET A 52 -7.78 2.90 -3.93
CA MET A 52 -8.87 3.67 -3.31
C MET A 52 -9.70 4.44 -4.35
N ARG A 53 -9.05 5.15 -5.29
CA ARG A 53 -9.77 5.91 -6.32
C ARG A 53 -10.62 5.01 -7.21
N THR A 54 -10.03 3.92 -7.72
CA THR A 54 -10.78 2.96 -8.54
C THR A 54 -11.96 2.39 -7.77
N LEU A 55 -11.77 2.06 -6.49
CA LEU A 55 -12.85 1.52 -5.66
C LEU A 55 -13.96 2.55 -5.42
N GLU A 56 -13.62 3.82 -5.18
CA GLU A 56 -14.59 4.90 -5.03
C GLU A 56 -15.46 5.05 -6.28
N ASP A 57 -14.83 5.08 -7.46
CA ASP A 57 -15.52 5.21 -8.74
C ASP A 57 -16.39 3.98 -9.05
N ASP A 58 -15.86 2.77 -8.88
CA ASP A 58 -16.58 1.52 -9.15
C ASP A 58 -17.78 1.33 -8.23
N MET A 59 -17.62 1.62 -6.93
CA MET A 59 -18.72 1.50 -5.97
C MET A 59 -19.82 2.54 -6.21
N LEU A 60 -19.44 3.74 -6.67
CA LEU A 60 -20.41 4.77 -7.04
C LEU A 60 -21.28 4.31 -8.22
N VAL A 61 -20.66 3.77 -9.26
CA VAL A 61 -21.37 3.21 -10.42
C VAL A 61 -22.31 2.07 -10.00
N VAL A 62 -21.87 1.19 -9.09
CA VAL A 62 -22.74 0.11 -8.57
C VAL A 62 -23.93 0.68 -7.79
N ALA A 63 -23.73 1.71 -6.97
CA ALA A 63 -24.82 2.35 -6.24
C ALA A 63 -25.84 2.99 -7.19
N GLU A 64 -25.39 3.70 -8.25
CA GLU A 64 -26.26 4.28 -9.26
C GLU A 64 -27.05 3.22 -10.03
N ILE A 65 -26.40 2.15 -10.50
CA ILE A 65 -27.06 1.03 -11.19
C ILE A 65 -28.09 0.37 -10.26
N SER A 66 -27.78 0.23 -8.99
CA SER A 66 -28.69 -0.35 -7.99
C SER A 66 -29.91 0.56 -7.77
N ALA A 67 -29.69 1.88 -7.70
CA ALA A 67 -30.79 2.85 -7.59
C ALA A 67 -31.71 2.80 -8.81
N ASP A 68 -31.14 2.78 -10.02
CA ASP A 68 -31.90 2.68 -11.25
C ASP A 68 -32.69 1.37 -11.36
N ARG A 69 -32.10 0.25 -10.93
CA ARG A 69 -32.80 -1.04 -10.89
C ARG A 69 -34.00 -1.01 -9.95
N ILE A 70 -33.82 -0.48 -8.74
CA ILE A 70 -34.93 -0.37 -7.76
C ILE A 70 -36.02 0.56 -8.29
N LYS A 71 -35.63 1.71 -8.88
CA LYS A 71 -36.55 2.64 -9.53
C LYS A 71 -37.38 1.93 -10.61
N GLU A 72 -36.76 1.11 -11.45
CA GLU A 72 -37.44 0.41 -12.54
C GLU A 72 -38.43 -0.65 -12.02
N GLU A 73 -38.06 -1.42 -10.98
CA GLU A 73 -38.96 -2.36 -10.32
C GLU A 73 -40.16 -1.65 -9.67
N LEU A 74 -39.92 -0.53 -9.00
CA LEU A 74 -40.99 0.30 -8.43
C LEU A 74 -41.87 0.91 -9.54
N ARG A 75 -41.28 1.30 -10.66
CA ARG A 75 -42.02 1.85 -11.81
C ARG A 75 -42.99 0.83 -12.40
N VAL A 76 -42.60 -0.44 -12.49
CA VAL A 76 -43.52 -1.51 -12.92
C VAL A 76 -44.73 -1.56 -12.02
N THR A 77 -44.51 -1.62 -10.70
CA THR A 77 -45.60 -1.69 -9.72
C THR A 77 -46.45 -0.42 -9.70
N THR A 78 -45.83 0.76 -9.75
CA THR A 78 -46.58 2.04 -9.80
C THR A 78 -47.42 2.16 -11.05
N THR A 79 -46.95 1.65 -12.19
CA THR A 79 -47.69 1.61 -13.45
C THR A 79 -48.93 0.72 -13.32
N ILE A 80 -48.79 -0.48 -12.77
CA ILE A 80 -49.92 -1.42 -12.50
C ILE A 80 -50.96 -0.78 -11.61
N VAL A 81 -50.56 -0.13 -10.53
CA VAL A 81 -51.47 0.53 -9.61
C VAL A 81 -52.18 1.73 -10.23
N SER A 82 -51.45 2.49 -11.04
CA SER A 82 -52.00 3.61 -11.81
C SER A 82 -53.05 3.13 -12.84
N GLU A 83 -52.78 2.02 -13.53
CA GLU A 83 -53.77 1.40 -14.42
C GLU A 83 -55.01 0.89 -13.69
N LEU A 84 -54.84 0.31 -12.52
CA LEU A 84 -55.97 -0.05 -11.65
C LEU A 84 -56.79 1.19 -11.31
N GLY A 85 -56.16 2.32 -11.00
CA GLY A 85 -56.84 3.59 -10.71
C GLY A 85 -57.64 4.15 -11.86
N CYS A 86 -57.25 3.83 -13.10
CA CYS A 86 -57.98 4.19 -14.33
C CYS A 86 -59.00 3.09 -14.75
N SER A 87 -59.26 2.11 -13.93
CA SER A 87 -60.20 1.04 -14.27
C SER A 87 -61.63 1.45 -14.01
N TYR A 88 -62.48 1.38 -15.06
CA TYR A 88 -63.93 1.58 -14.97
C TYR A 88 -64.55 0.63 -13.88
N GLN A 89 -64.02 -0.58 -13.73
CA GLN A 89 -64.55 -1.54 -12.74
C GLN A 89 -64.40 -1.06 -11.31
N LEU A 90 -63.37 -0.30 -10.99
CA LEU A 90 -63.15 0.20 -9.62
C LEU A 90 -63.96 1.47 -9.32
N SER A 91 -64.19 2.33 -10.31
CA SER A 91 -64.93 3.59 -10.13
C SER A 91 -66.42 3.42 -10.25
N SER A 92 -66.88 2.54 -11.11
CA SER A 92 -68.31 2.40 -11.44
C SER A 92 -69.15 1.87 -10.29
N PRO A 93 -70.36 2.46 -10.00
CA PRO A 93 -71.24 1.98 -8.99
C PRO A 93 -72.01 0.69 -9.40
N VAL A 94 -71.87 0.27 -10.67
CA VAL A 94 -72.51 -0.95 -11.17
C VAL A 94 -71.90 -2.22 -10.54
N PHE A 95 -70.62 -2.19 -10.18
CA PHE A 95 -69.93 -3.31 -9.56
C PHE A 95 -70.05 -3.26 -8.04
N THR A 96 -70.35 -4.44 -7.44
CA THR A 96 -70.36 -4.55 -5.98
C THR A 96 -68.94 -4.46 -5.40
N GLN A 97 -68.85 -4.22 -4.09
CA GLN A 97 -67.56 -4.13 -3.40
C GLN A 97 -66.76 -5.46 -3.48
N GLU A 98 -67.50 -6.58 -3.46
CA GLU A 98 -66.91 -7.92 -3.60
C GLU A 98 -66.34 -8.09 -5.02
N GLN A 99 -67.01 -7.65 -6.06
CA GLN A 99 -66.56 -7.72 -7.43
C GLN A 99 -65.34 -6.83 -7.65
N LYS A 100 -65.31 -5.63 -7.10
CA LYS A 100 -64.17 -4.72 -7.13
C LYS A 100 -62.98 -5.33 -6.41
N GLN A 101 -63.18 -5.90 -5.25
CA GLN A 101 -62.11 -6.57 -4.50
C GLN A 101 -61.58 -7.82 -5.22
N GLN A 102 -62.47 -8.60 -5.84
CA GLN A 102 -62.07 -9.76 -6.64
C GLN A 102 -61.23 -9.35 -7.82
N TYR A 103 -61.55 -8.24 -8.50
CA TYR A 103 -60.80 -7.70 -9.62
C TYR A 103 -59.39 -7.27 -9.15
N ILE A 104 -59.27 -6.61 -7.99
CA ILE A 104 -57.97 -6.25 -7.42
C ILE A 104 -57.17 -7.51 -7.05
N ASN A 105 -57.78 -8.51 -6.42
CA ASN A 105 -57.14 -9.75 -6.03
C ASN A 105 -56.56 -10.51 -7.25
N GLN A 106 -57.27 -10.56 -8.35
CA GLN A 106 -56.73 -11.15 -9.60
C GLN A 106 -55.49 -10.46 -10.12
N ARG A 107 -55.37 -9.13 -9.99
CA ARG A 107 -54.19 -8.37 -10.40
C ARG A 107 -53.06 -8.59 -9.39
N VAL A 108 -53.37 -8.58 -8.11
CA VAL A 108 -52.44 -8.86 -7.03
C VAL A 108 -51.77 -10.23 -7.22
N GLU A 109 -52.58 -11.26 -7.50
CA GLU A 109 -52.12 -12.62 -7.75
C GLU A 109 -51.27 -12.71 -9.03
N ALA A 110 -51.73 -12.09 -10.13
CA ALA A 110 -51.03 -12.10 -11.41
C ALA A 110 -49.65 -11.48 -11.36
N TYR A 111 -49.44 -10.52 -10.48
CA TYR A 111 -48.16 -9.80 -10.35
C TYR A 111 -47.39 -10.16 -9.07
N GLY A 112 -47.77 -11.23 -8.36
CA GLY A 112 -47.04 -11.71 -7.18
C GLY A 112 -47.07 -10.74 -5.99
N MET A 113 -48.06 -9.88 -5.91
CA MET A 113 -48.24 -8.96 -4.77
C MET A 113 -48.94 -9.66 -3.60
N VAL A 114 -48.82 -9.13 -2.39
CA VAL A 114 -49.40 -9.76 -1.19
C VAL A 114 -50.89 -9.46 -1.07
N ARG A 115 -51.28 -8.20 -1.32
CA ARG A 115 -52.68 -7.75 -1.21
C ARG A 115 -52.88 -6.40 -1.90
N GLY A 116 -54.12 -6.09 -2.14
CA GLY A 116 -54.56 -4.78 -2.60
C GLY A 116 -55.95 -4.47 -2.11
N LYS A 117 -56.32 -3.20 -1.96
CA LYS A 117 -57.63 -2.75 -1.53
C LYS A 117 -58.03 -1.44 -2.20
N LEU A 118 -59.34 -1.23 -2.26
CA LEU A 118 -59.98 0.02 -2.66
C LEU A 118 -60.44 0.78 -1.43
N ILE A 119 -60.00 2.03 -1.31
CA ILE A 119 -60.42 2.98 -0.28
C ILE A 119 -61.32 4.00 -0.94
N GLY A 120 -62.51 4.21 -0.35
CA GLY A 120 -63.44 5.27 -0.81
C GLY A 120 -62.88 6.68 -0.54
N ALA A 121 -63.47 7.70 -1.16
CA ALA A 121 -63.08 9.10 -0.96
C ALA A 121 -63.20 9.56 0.51
N ASN A 122 -63.98 8.87 1.33
CA ASN A 122 -64.11 9.11 2.76
C ASN A 122 -62.95 8.49 3.59
N GLY A 123 -62.01 7.81 2.99
CA GLY A 123 -60.88 7.16 3.65
C GLY A 123 -61.21 5.76 4.19
N ILE A 124 -62.41 5.24 3.96
CA ILE A 124 -62.88 3.94 4.49
C ILE A 124 -62.84 2.91 3.36
N CYS A 125 -62.25 1.74 3.62
CA CYS A 125 -62.34 0.60 2.71
C CYS A 125 -63.78 0.01 2.82
N ALA A 126 -64.56 0.11 1.75
CA ALA A 126 -65.93 -0.35 1.75
C ALA A 126 -66.09 -1.88 1.83
N TYR A 127 -65.01 -2.64 1.53
CA TYR A 127 -65.00 -4.10 1.60
C TYR A 127 -64.88 -4.65 3.02
N ASP A 128 -64.06 -4.03 3.88
CA ASP A 128 -63.79 -4.54 5.25
C ASP A 128 -63.95 -3.49 6.34
N GLY A 129 -64.37 -2.27 6.02
CA GLY A 129 -64.63 -1.20 6.98
C GLY A 129 -63.38 -0.56 7.59
N THR A 130 -62.18 -0.91 7.16
CA THR A 130 -60.93 -0.34 7.70
C THR A 130 -60.79 1.13 7.32
N ASP A 131 -60.50 1.98 8.30
CA ASP A 131 -60.25 3.42 8.10
C ASP A 131 -58.78 3.66 7.79
N TYR A 132 -58.49 4.30 6.65
CA TYR A 132 -57.17 4.70 6.16
C TYR A 132 -57.02 6.22 6.00
N SER A 133 -58.02 7.01 6.48
CA SER A 133 -58.05 8.47 6.30
C SER A 133 -56.86 9.20 6.95
N ASP A 134 -56.26 8.59 7.97
CA ASP A 134 -55.07 9.10 8.66
C ASP A 134 -53.77 8.90 7.85
N ARG A 135 -53.74 8.01 6.85
CA ARG A 135 -52.54 7.59 6.13
C ARG A 135 -52.08 8.62 5.11
N ASP A 136 -50.75 8.90 5.09
CA ASP A 136 -50.18 9.88 4.19
C ASP A 136 -50.37 9.48 2.71
N TYR A 137 -50.11 8.22 2.36
CA TYR A 137 -50.33 7.72 1.00
C TYR A 137 -51.75 7.89 0.51
N PHE A 138 -52.77 7.78 1.39
CA PHE A 138 -54.16 8.03 1.04
C PHE A 138 -54.37 9.51 0.71
N LYS A 139 -53.91 10.41 1.59
CA LYS A 139 -54.09 11.85 1.44
C LYS A 139 -53.45 12.37 0.16
N ARG A 140 -52.22 11.91 -0.15
CA ARG A 140 -51.52 12.30 -1.35
C ARG A 140 -52.16 11.72 -2.60
N SER A 141 -52.61 10.45 -2.58
CA SER A 141 -53.31 9.89 -3.73
C SER A 141 -54.65 10.56 -3.98
N MET A 142 -55.36 11.04 -2.97
CA MET A 142 -56.56 11.87 -3.14
C MET A 142 -56.24 13.24 -3.78
N GLN A 143 -54.95 13.66 -3.82
CA GLN A 143 -54.48 14.85 -4.53
C GLN A 143 -54.00 14.57 -5.96
N GLY A 144 -54.12 13.32 -6.43
CA GLY A 144 -53.73 12.89 -7.75
C GLY A 144 -52.37 12.27 -7.88
N GLU A 145 -51.63 12.06 -6.77
CA GLU A 145 -50.29 11.46 -6.80
C GLU A 145 -50.33 9.93 -6.79
N VAL A 146 -49.43 9.31 -7.53
CA VAL A 146 -49.09 7.89 -7.35
C VAL A 146 -47.95 7.85 -6.32
N VAL A 147 -48.21 7.18 -5.20
CA VAL A 147 -47.35 7.25 -4.02
C VAL A 147 -46.71 5.89 -3.73
N VAL A 148 -45.37 5.87 -3.57
CA VAL A 148 -44.67 4.79 -2.90
C VAL A 148 -44.41 5.25 -1.48
N SER A 149 -45.03 4.59 -0.49
CA SER A 149 -44.90 4.98 0.93
C SER A 149 -43.59 4.47 1.51
N ASP A 150 -43.09 5.16 2.54
CA ASP A 150 -42.17 4.52 3.47
C ASP A 150 -42.80 3.26 4.10
N PRO A 151 -41.98 2.32 4.62
CA PRO A 151 -42.52 1.18 5.32
C PRO A 151 -43.43 1.62 6.46
N VAL A 152 -44.69 1.16 6.43
CA VAL A 152 -45.70 1.45 7.47
C VAL A 152 -46.19 0.16 8.08
N ILE A 153 -46.57 0.23 9.36
CA ILE A 153 -47.30 -0.89 10.00
C ILE A 153 -48.67 -0.96 9.36
N ALA A 154 -48.93 -2.08 8.69
CA ALA A 154 -50.17 -2.30 8.00
C ALA A 154 -51.32 -2.53 9.00
N LYS A 155 -52.47 -1.87 8.79
CA LYS A 155 -53.66 -1.97 9.68
C LYS A 155 -54.32 -3.35 9.65
N THR A 156 -54.01 -4.16 8.61
CA THR A 156 -54.66 -5.47 8.42
C THR A 156 -53.99 -6.62 9.18
N ASP A 157 -52.66 -6.64 9.28
CA ASP A 157 -51.89 -7.76 9.85
C ASP A 157 -50.79 -7.32 10.81
N GLY A 158 -50.64 -6.00 11.01
CA GLY A 158 -49.61 -5.43 11.89
C GLY A 158 -48.18 -5.60 11.37
N LYS A 159 -48.00 -6.07 10.12
CA LYS A 159 -46.67 -6.24 9.52
C LYS A 159 -46.20 -4.96 8.87
N LEU A 160 -44.91 -4.80 8.88
CA LEU A 160 -44.26 -3.73 8.13
C LEU A 160 -44.42 -3.96 6.63
N SER A 161 -44.90 -2.95 5.91
CA SER A 161 -45.22 -3.06 4.50
C SER A 161 -45.00 -1.74 3.78
N VAL A 162 -44.43 -1.80 2.59
CA VAL A 162 -44.43 -0.69 1.63
C VAL A 162 -45.79 -0.69 0.93
N ILE A 163 -46.42 0.46 0.86
CA ILE A 163 -47.71 0.64 0.19
C ILE A 163 -47.49 1.42 -1.10
N ILE A 164 -48.00 0.91 -2.20
CA ILE A 164 -48.02 1.65 -3.46
C ILE A 164 -49.48 1.97 -3.77
N SER A 165 -49.80 3.25 -3.88
CA SER A 165 -51.18 3.73 -4.05
C SER A 165 -51.35 4.66 -5.23
N ALA A 166 -52.53 4.67 -5.81
CA ALA A 166 -52.89 5.57 -6.90
C ALA A 166 -54.34 6.07 -6.72
N PRO A 167 -54.64 7.27 -7.25
CA PRO A 167 -56.02 7.75 -7.32
C PRO A 167 -56.87 6.86 -8.19
N VAL A 168 -58.14 6.67 -7.82
CA VAL A 168 -59.18 6.04 -8.66
C VAL A 168 -60.04 7.15 -9.27
N TYR A 169 -60.00 7.22 -10.56
CA TYR A 169 -60.72 8.27 -11.33
C TYR A 169 -62.12 7.82 -11.73
N ALA A 170 -63.07 8.75 -11.66
CA ALA A 170 -64.43 8.52 -12.12
C ALA A 170 -64.45 8.01 -13.56
N ASP A 171 -65.25 6.98 -13.83
CA ASP A 171 -65.38 6.32 -15.13
C ASP A 171 -64.05 5.85 -15.75
N GLY A 172 -62.96 5.77 -14.96
CA GLY A 172 -61.63 5.41 -15.42
C GLY A 172 -60.93 6.53 -16.22
N ASP A 173 -61.49 7.72 -16.28
CA ASP A 173 -60.91 8.86 -16.98
C ASP A 173 -59.90 9.60 -16.08
N LYS A 174 -58.63 9.61 -16.44
CA LYS A 174 -57.56 10.24 -15.65
C LYS A 174 -57.73 11.76 -15.45
N ASN A 175 -58.60 12.38 -16.26
CA ASN A 175 -58.94 13.80 -16.17
C ASN A 175 -60.22 14.02 -15.33
N GLY A 176 -60.91 12.95 -14.88
CA GLY A 176 -62.11 13.02 -14.08
C GLY A 176 -61.83 13.22 -12.58
N ASP A 177 -62.92 13.32 -11.83
CA ASP A 177 -62.85 13.45 -10.38
C ASP A 177 -62.26 12.19 -9.72
N ILE A 178 -61.51 12.38 -8.62
CA ILE A 178 -60.98 11.28 -7.84
C ILE A 178 -62.04 10.77 -6.88
N VAL A 179 -62.49 9.53 -7.06
CA VAL A 179 -63.58 8.88 -6.29
C VAL A 179 -63.07 7.95 -5.22
N GLY A 180 -61.78 7.74 -5.13
CA GLY A 180 -61.12 6.90 -4.12
C GLY A 180 -59.65 6.68 -4.38
N VAL A 181 -59.05 5.76 -3.68
CA VAL A 181 -57.63 5.36 -3.81
C VAL A 181 -57.57 3.85 -3.85
N VAL A 182 -56.84 3.34 -4.82
CA VAL A 182 -56.45 1.92 -4.83
C VAL A 182 -55.01 1.81 -4.34
N PHE A 183 -54.75 0.83 -3.50
CA PHE A 183 -53.40 0.52 -3.10
C PHE A 183 -53.09 -0.98 -3.23
N VAL A 184 -51.82 -1.29 -3.41
CA VAL A 184 -51.27 -2.64 -3.35
C VAL A 184 -50.12 -2.70 -2.39
N VAL A 185 -49.83 -3.90 -1.89
CA VAL A 185 -48.71 -4.20 -1.05
C VAL A 185 -47.83 -5.19 -1.82
N PRO A 186 -46.66 -4.79 -2.31
CA PRO A 186 -45.69 -5.70 -2.88
C PRO A 186 -45.23 -6.74 -1.86
N ASP A 187 -44.59 -7.81 -2.30
CA ASP A 187 -43.93 -8.74 -1.40
C ASP A 187 -42.83 -7.97 -0.59
N PRO A 188 -42.86 -8.02 0.74
CA PRO A 188 -41.87 -7.35 1.58
C PRO A 188 -40.43 -7.79 1.26
N GLU A 189 -40.24 -9.02 0.79
CA GLU A 189 -38.89 -9.53 0.47
C GLU A 189 -38.33 -8.99 -0.87
N PHE A 190 -39.16 -8.44 -1.77
CA PHE A 190 -38.67 -8.03 -3.10
C PHE A 190 -37.55 -6.98 -3.04
N LEU A 191 -37.62 -6.03 -2.10
CA LEU A 191 -36.56 -5.04 -1.90
C LEU A 191 -35.32 -5.65 -1.24
N ASN A 192 -35.54 -6.59 -0.31
CA ASN A 192 -34.43 -7.32 0.31
C ASN A 192 -33.72 -8.21 -0.72
N ASP A 193 -34.46 -8.85 -1.62
CA ASP A 193 -33.91 -9.67 -2.71
C ASP A 193 -33.04 -8.83 -3.66
N ILE A 194 -33.52 -7.61 -4.00
CA ILE A 194 -32.72 -6.69 -4.82
C ILE A 194 -31.44 -6.29 -4.06
N ALA A 195 -31.56 -5.93 -2.78
CA ALA A 195 -30.40 -5.59 -1.97
C ALA A 195 -29.41 -6.77 -1.82
N ALA A 196 -29.92 -7.98 -1.65
CA ALA A 196 -29.09 -9.20 -1.55
C ALA A 196 -28.40 -9.56 -2.87
N ALA A 197 -29.00 -9.20 -4.01
CA ALA A 197 -28.39 -9.43 -5.33
C ALA A 197 -27.23 -8.46 -5.64
N VAL A 198 -27.10 -7.36 -4.89
CA VAL A 198 -26.03 -6.38 -5.05
C VAL A 198 -24.84 -6.79 -4.19
N SER A 199 -23.77 -7.24 -4.81
CA SER A 199 -22.53 -7.62 -4.13
C SER A 199 -21.31 -7.16 -4.92
N VAL A 200 -20.44 -6.38 -4.31
CA VAL A 200 -19.17 -5.89 -4.88
C VAL A 200 -17.96 -6.64 -4.32
N SER A 201 -18.13 -7.29 -3.19
CA SER A 201 -17.12 -8.14 -2.55
C SER A 201 -17.77 -9.20 -1.66
N LYS A 202 -16.96 -10.13 -1.13
CA LYS A 202 -17.45 -11.22 -0.28
C LYS A 202 -18.20 -10.73 0.97
N ASN A 203 -17.76 -9.61 1.55
CA ASN A 203 -18.33 -9.05 2.78
C ASN A 203 -19.00 -7.69 2.54
N SER A 204 -19.42 -7.43 1.29
CA SER A 204 -20.19 -6.23 0.97
C SER A 204 -21.64 -6.40 1.43
N GLU A 205 -22.26 -5.28 1.80
CA GLU A 205 -23.67 -5.20 2.16
C GLU A 205 -24.33 -4.12 1.30
N CYS A 206 -25.59 -4.35 0.95
CA CYS A 206 -26.44 -3.37 0.32
C CYS A 206 -27.70 -3.16 1.16
N TYR A 207 -28.14 -1.91 1.30
CA TYR A 207 -29.33 -1.57 2.01
C TYR A 207 -29.99 -0.29 1.46
N LEU A 208 -31.26 -0.12 1.74
CA LEU A 208 -32.04 1.05 1.38
C LEU A 208 -32.36 1.86 2.63
N LEU A 209 -32.20 3.15 2.52
CA LEU A 209 -32.50 4.11 3.57
C LEU A 209 -33.68 4.99 3.15
N GLY A 210 -34.68 5.15 4.02
CA GLY A 210 -35.80 6.04 3.81
C GLY A 210 -35.51 7.51 4.15
N GLU A 211 -36.48 8.38 3.87
CA GLU A 211 -36.41 9.83 4.17
C GLU A 211 -36.12 10.11 5.64
N THR A 212 -36.60 9.28 6.56
CA THR A 212 -36.41 9.41 8.00
C THR A 212 -35.09 8.83 8.51
N GLY A 213 -34.24 8.26 7.65
CA GLY A 213 -33.01 7.60 8.06
C GLY A 213 -33.22 6.21 8.67
N ILE A 214 -34.41 5.60 8.47
CA ILE A 214 -34.71 4.22 8.86
C ILE A 214 -34.31 3.29 7.69
N THR A 215 -33.74 2.14 8.01
CA THR A 215 -33.43 1.11 7.02
C THR A 215 -34.74 0.48 6.53
N ILE A 216 -35.01 0.61 5.21
CA ILE A 216 -36.22 0.09 4.55
C ILE A 216 -36.04 -1.37 4.12
N ALA A 217 -34.86 -1.68 3.55
CA ALA A 217 -34.49 -3.00 3.09
C ALA A 217 -32.98 -3.21 3.32
N HIS A 218 -32.56 -4.46 3.46
CA HIS A 218 -31.19 -4.83 3.71
C HIS A 218 -30.90 -6.20 3.08
N CYS A 219 -29.68 -6.46 2.65
CA CYS A 219 -29.26 -7.79 2.18
C CYS A 219 -29.43 -8.90 3.24
N ASP A 220 -29.46 -8.53 4.53
CA ASP A 220 -29.91 -9.35 5.65
C ASP A 220 -31.29 -8.81 6.10
N SER A 221 -32.36 -9.52 5.75
CA SER A 221 -33.74 -9.10 6.03
C SER A 221 -34.04 -8.92 7.52
N ALA A 222 -33.29 -9.59 8.40
CA ALA A 222 -33.46 -9.43 9.86
C ALA A 222 -33.13 -8.00 10.31
N ILE A 223 -32.14 -7.35 9.68
CA ILE A 223 -31.76 -5.96 10.00
C ILE A 223 -32.84 -4.98 9.54
N ALA A 224 -33.44 -5.20 8.38
CA ALA A 224 -34.52 -4.36 7.87
C ALA A 224 -35.74 -4.41 8.80
N GLN A 225 -36.06 -5.58 9.38
CA GLN A 225 -37.20 -5.77 10.28
C GLN A 225 -37.04 -5.02 11.61
N GLU A 226 -35.79 -4.74 12.04
CA GLU A 226 -35.55 -3.98 13.28
C GLU A 226 -35.92 -2.50 13.19
N GLN A 227 -36.07 -1.95 11.98
CA GLN A 227 -36.42 -0.54 11.70
C GLN A 227 -35.57 0.48 12.48
N LYS A 228 -34.30 0.20 12.64
CA LYS A 228 -33.40 1.05 13.38
C LYS A 228 -32.80 2.15 12.48
N SER A 229 -32.61 3.30 13.06
CA SER A 229 -31.84 4.40 12.47
C SER A 229 -30.45 4.44 13.11
N ASN A 230 -29.41 4.23 12.30
CA ASN A 230 -28.03 4.41 12.77
C ASN A 230 -27.77 5.85 13.22
N ILE A 231 -28.48 6.82 12.64
CA ILE A 231 -28.40 8.22 13.01
C ILE A 231 -28.85 8.43 14.46
N GLU A 232 -30.00 7.87 14.84
CA GLU A 232 -30.50 7.95 16.20
C GLU A 232 -29.63 7.17 17.19
N LEU A 233 -29.25 5.94 16.83
CA LEU A 233 -28.41 5.09 17.68
C LEU A 233 -27.01 5.70 17.90
N SER A 234 -26.48 6.49 16.94
CA SER A 234 -25.20 7.17 17.06
C SER A 234 -25.10 8.19 18.19
N GLN A 235 -26.24 8.61 18.74
CA GLN A 235 -26.30 9.51 19.91
C GLN A 235 -25.83 8.81 21.18
N THR A 236 -26.11 7.51 21.29
CA THR A 236 -25.73 6.67 22.44
C THR A 236 -24.51 5.80 22.15
N ASP A 237 -24.37 5.30 20.91
CA ASP A 237 -23.26 4.46 20.47
C ASP A 237 -22.29 5.24 19.56
N ARG A 238 -21.09 5.51 20.08
CA ARG A 238 -20.04 6.24 19.35
C ARG A 238 -19.51 5.47 18.14
N SER A 239 -19.62 4.15 18.11
CA SER A 239 -19.13 3.32 17.00
C SER A 239 -19.93 3.59 15.71
N LEU A 240 -21.20 3.97 15.83
CA LEU A 240 -22.10 4.26 14.73
C LEU A 240 -21.96 5.69 14.15
N ARG A 241 -21.19 6.58 14.79
CA ARG A 241 -21.07 7.98 14.33
C ARG A 241 -20.50 8.11 12.93
N GLY A 242 -19.68 7.17 12.50
CA GLY A 242 -19.08 7.14 11.18
C GLY A 242 -20.13 6.92 10.10
N ILE A 243 -20.87 5.82 10.21
CA ILE A 243 -21.96 5.46 9.29
C ILE A 243 -23.08 6.51 9.32
N ALA A 244 -23.48 7.00 10.50
CA ALA A 244 -24.51 8.02 10.64
C ALA A 244 -24.20 9.31 9.86
N LYS A 245 -22.92 9.73 9.79
CA LYS A 245 -22.51 10.88 8.98
C LYS A 245 -22.68 10.64 7.48
N VAL A 246 -22.47 9.41 7.02
CA VAL A 246 -22.66 9.05 5.61
C VAL A 246 -24.16 9.00 5.32
N GLU A 247 -24.96 8.38 6.18
CA GLU A 247 -26.42 8.30 6.04
C GLU A 247 -27.09 9.68 6.07
N GLN A 248 -26.60 10.61 6.89
CA GLN A 248 -27.06 12.01 6.85
C GLN A 248 -26.85 12.67 5.48
N LYS A 249 -25.77 12.34 4.78
CA LYS A 249 -25.55 12.82 3.41
C LYS A 249 -26.50 12.14 2.43
N MET A 250 -26.77 10.84 2.58
CA MET A 250 -27.73 10.11 1.75
C MET A 250 -29.11 10.76 1.79
N MET A 251 -29.58 11.16 2.98
CA MET A 251 -30.86 11.84 3.17
C MET A 251 -30.97 13.20 2.46
N THR A 252 -29.85 13.79 2.01
CA THR A 252 -29.89 15.01 1.19
C THR A 252 -30.27 14.78 -0.28
N GLY A 253 -30.43 13.52 -0.70
CA GLY A 253 -30.69 13.14 -2.09
C GLY A 253 -29.45 13.27 -3.00
N ALA A 254 -28.27 13.34 -2.43
CA ALA A 254 -27.01 13.39 -3.20
C ALA A 254 -26.52 11.99 -3.54
N THR A 255 -25.85 11.87 -4.67
CA THR A 255 -24.99 10.73 -5.03
C THR A 255 -23.60 10.98 -4.48
N GLY A 256 -22.96 9.96 -3.88
CA GLY A 256 -21.63 10.13 -3.35
C GLY A 256 -21.12 8.90 -2.60
N TYR A 257 -19.99 9.10 -1.94
CA TYR A 257 -19.38 8.06 -1.10
C TYR A 257 -18.88 8.63 0.22
N GLY A 258 -18.62 7.74 1.16
CA GLY A 258 -18.00 8.05 2.44
C GLY A 258 -17.28 6.85 3.02
N THR A 259 -16.40 7.10 3.98
CA THR A 259 -15.66 6.05 4.68
C THR A 259 -15.90 6.12 6.17
N TYR A 260 -15.97 4.98 6.82
CA TYR A 260 -16.13 4.87 8.27
C TYR A 260 -15.51 3.57 8.81
N MET A 261 -15.36 3.51 10.13
CA MET A 261 -14.86 2.30 10.79
C MET A 261 -16.04 1.43 11.23
N LYS A 262 -16.11 0.16 10.76
CA LYS A 262 -17.06 -0.86 11.17
C LYS A 262 -16.29 -2.04 11.77
N GLY A 263 -16.52 -2.32 13.06
CA GLY A 263 -15.83 -3.44 13.72
C GLY A 263 -14.29 -3.41 13.66
N GLY A 264 -13.69 -2.21 13.65
CA GLY A 264 -12.23 -2.05 13.53
C GLY A 264 -11.69 -2.10 12.09
N THR A 265 -12.55 -2.28 11.09
CA THR A 265 -12.17 -2.31 9.66
C THR A 265 -12.66 -1.03 8.98
N LEU A 266 -11.79 -0.43 8.16
CA LEU A 266 -12.17 0.70 7.32
C LEU A 266 -13.12 0.20 6.23
N THR A 267 -14.33 0.76 6.20
CA THR A 267 -15.40 0.42 5.25
C THR A 267 -15.66 1.62 4.36
N ILE A 268 -15.75 1.39 3.06
CA ILE A 268 -16.21 2.36 2.08
C ILE A 268 -17.69 2.11 1.79
N GLN A 269 -18.45 3.19 1.64
CA GLN A 269 -19.87 3.16 1.31
C GLN A 269 -20.14 4.16 0.19
N ALA A 270 -20.68 3.68 -0.92
CA ALA A 270 -21.24 4.52 -1.95
C ALA A 270 -22.77 4.52 -1.84
N TYR A 271 -23.40 5.59 -2.28
CA TYR A 271 -24.84 5.77 -2.19
C TYR A 271 -25.37 6.62 -3.35
N ALA A 272 -26.61 6.32 -3.73
CA ALA A 272 -27.33 7.07 -4.74
C ALA A 272 -28.82 7.19 -4.37
N PRO A 273 -29.49 8.31 -4.71
CA PRO A 273 -30.91 8.48 -4.48
C PRO A 273 -31.72 7.61 -5.44
N ILE A 274 -32.89 7.15 -5.02
CA ILE A 274 -33.83 6.40 -5.82
C ILE A 274 -34.93 7.35 -6.29
N GLU A 275 -34.87 7.78 -7.52
CA GLU A 275 -35.86 8.68 -8.09
C GLU A 275 -37.25 8.07 -8.12
N GLY A 276 -38.28 8.90 -7.93
CA GLY A 276 -39.67 8.45 -7.89
C GLY A 276 -40.14 7.87 -6.56
N THR A 277 -39.28 7.93 -5.54
CA THR A 277 -39.59 7.57 -4.15
C THR A 277 -39.62 8.81 -3.25
N ASN A 278 -40.00 8.63 -2.02
CA ASN A 278 -40.04 9.68 -1.00
C ASN A 278 -38.65 9.86 -0.34
N GLY A 279 -37.65 10.29 -1.16
CA GLY A 279 -36.31 10.53 -0.63
C GLY A 279 -35.50 9.28 -0.26
N TRP A 280 -35.84 8.12 -0.83
CA TRP A 280 -35.08 6.91 -0.58
C TRP A 280 -33.70 6.97 -1.25
N SER A 281 -32.74 6.32 -0.60
CA SER A 281 -31.39 6.15 -1.15
C SER A 281 -30.92 4.72 -0.96
N VAL A 282 -30.20 4.18 -1.93
CA VAL A 282 -29.53 2.91 -1.81
C VAL A 282 -28.08 3.14 -1.37
N ALA A 283 -27.61 2.29 -0.48
CA ALA A 283 -26.21 2.25 -0.05
C ALA A 283 -25.60 0.88 -0.36
N VAL A 284 -24.38 0.91 -0.88
CA VAL A 284 -23.53 -0.27 -1.04
C VAL A 284 -22.27 -0.04 -0.24
N ASN A 285 -21.99 -0.88 0.73
CA ASN A 285 -20.81 -0.80 1.56
C ASN A 285 -19.92 -2.03 1.40
N ALA A 286 -18.60 -1.84 1.55
CA ALA A 286 -17.66 -2.94 1.51
C ALA A 286 -16.44 -2.65 2.38
N PRO A 287 -15.92 -3.65 3.11
CA PRO A 287 -14.67 -3.52 3.85
C PRO A 287 -13.49 -3.33 2.90
N LEU A 288 -12.63 -2.35 3.16
CA LEU A 288 -11.44 -2.10 2.34
C LEU A 288 -10.51 -3.32 2.26
N THR A 289 -10.50 -4.14 3.31
CA THR A 289 -9.69 -5.36 3.38
C THR A 289 -9.98 -6.35 2.25
N ASP A 290 -11.21 -6.38 1.73
CA ASP A 290 -11.60 -7.28 0.65
C ASP A 290 -10.90 -6.95 -0.68
N PHE A 291 -10.46 -5.71 -0.85
CA PHE A 291 -9.80 -5.20 -2.05
C PHE A 291 -8.27 -5.12 -1.93
N LEU A 292 -7.73 -5.30 -0.72
CA LEU A 292 -6.29 -5.18 -0.47
C LEU A 292 -5.48 -6.42 -0.85
N GLY A 293 -6.12 -7.51 -1.31
CA GLY A 293 -5.41 -8.76 -1.63
C GLY A 293 -4.26 -8.57 -2.62
N SER A 294 -4.51 -7.90 -3.73
CA SER A 294 -3.47 -7.58 -4.74
C SER A 294 -2.41 -6.61 -4.19
N THR A 295 -2.83 -5.62 -3.41
CA THR A 295 -1.93 -4.65 -2.76
C THR A 295 -0.97 -5.33 -1.79
N VAL A 296 -1.47 -6.25 -0.96
CA VAL A 296 -0.64 -7.04 -0.04
C VAL A 296 0.39 -7.89 -0.82
N VAL A 297 -0.03 -8.54 -1.89
CA VAL A 297 0.88 -9.31 -2.76
C VAL A 297 1.97 -8.40 -3.35
N CYS A 298 1.62 -7.23 -3.87
CA CYS A 298 2.58 -6.24 -4.39
C CYS A 298 3.56 -5.77 -3.30
N ILE A 299 3.09 -5.52 -2.08
CA ILE A 299 3.94 -5.15 -0.93
C ILE A 299 4.93 -6.27 -0.61
N VAL A 300 4.45 -7.51 -0.50
CA VAL A 300 5.31 -8.67 -0.19
C VAL A 300 6.39 -8.86 -1.27
N ILE A 301 6.01 -8.78 -2.54
CA ILE A 301 6.95 -8.85 -3.67
C ILE A 301 7.96 -7.70 -3.61
N GLY A 302 7.49 -6.47 -3.39
CA GLY A 302 8.36 -5.28 -3.28
C GLY A 302 9.38 -5.40 -2.14
N VAL A 303 8.94 -5.86 -0.97
CA VAL A 303 9.82 -6.11 0.19
C VAL A 303 10.82 -7.23 -0.12
N ALA A 304 10.38 -8.32 -0.77
CA ALA A 304 11.26 -9.43 -1.15
C ALA A 304 12.34 -8.99 -2.15
N ILE A 305 11.98 -8.21 -3.16
CA ILE A 305 12.94 -7.63 -4.14
C ILE A 305 13.89 -6.68 -3.43
N GLY A 306 13.39 -5.81 -2.53
CA GLY A 306 14.21 -4.90 -1.74
C GLY A 306 15.22 -5.64 -0.85
N ALA A 307 14.80 -6.68 -0.17
CA ALA A 307 15.66 -7.52 0.65
C ALA A 307 16.73 -8.25 -0.19
N ALA A 308 16.36 -8.80 -1.35
CA ALA A 308 17.28 -9.45 -2.27
C ALA A 308 18.32 -8.45 -2.81
N ALA A 309 17.90 -7.25 -3.21
CA ALA A 309 18.80 -6.18 -3.68
C ALA A 309 19.74 -5.74 -2.56
N LEU A 310 19.28 -5.61 -1.32
CA LEU A 310 20.13 -5.29 -0.16
C LEU A 310 21.17 -6.39 0.09
N CYS A 311 20.76 -7.65 0.12
CA CYS A 311 21.68 -8.78 0.26
C CYS A 311 22.74 -8.83 -0.84
N PHE A 312 22.35 -8.62 -2.09
CA PHE A 312 23.24 -8.55 -3.23
C PHE A 312 24.24 -7.40 -3.10
N SER A 313 23.75 -6.22 -2.73
CA SER A 313 24.58 -5.02 -2.55
C SER A 313 25.61 -5.17 -1.43
N VAL A 314 25.20 -5.74 -0.28
CA VAL A 314 26.11 -6.01 0.83
C VAL A 314 27.20 -7.02 0.41
N ARG A 315 26.83 -8.09 -0.32
CA ARG A 315 27.81 -9.06 -0.83
C ARG A 315 28.79 -8.42 -1.82
N ARG A 316 28.30 -7.57 -2.75
CA ARG A 316 29.13 -6.83 -3.70
C ARG A 316 30.02 -5.83 -2.99
N ALA A 317 29.50 -5.04 -2.05
CA ALA A 317 30.28 -4.10 -1.25
C ALA A 317 31.39 -4.79 -0.46
N LYS A 318 31.13 -5.99 0.08
CA LYS A 318 32.15 -6.80 0.76
C LYS A 318 33.27 -7.24 -0.21
N LYS A 319 32.90 -7.71 -1.41
CA LYS A 319 33.90 -8.11 -2.43
C LYS A 319 34.76 -6.93 -2.90
N ILE A 320 34.14 -5.78 -3.20
CA ILE A 320 34.88 -4.56 -3.61
C ILE A 320 35.76 -4.07 -2.47
N GLY A 321 35.24 -4.02 -1.24
CA GLY A 321 36.02 -3.63 -0.08
C GLY A 321 37.22 -4.56 0.21
N GLN A 322 37.10 -5.85 -0.10
CA GLN A 322 38.21 -6.80 -0.01
C GLN A 322 39.19 -6.61 -1.14
N ALA A 323 38.71 -6.43 -2.38
CA ALA A 323 39.57 -6.27 -3.55
C ALA A 323 40.50 -5.04 -3.47
N ILE A 324 40.02 -3.95 -2.86
CA ILE A 324 40.80 -2.71 -2.70
C ILE A 324 41.51 -2.69 -1.32
N GLY A 325 40.83 -3.03 -0.27
CA GLY A 325 41.33 -2.86 1.11
C GLY A 325 42.46 -3.82 1.46
N GLU A 326 42.44 -5.05 1.00
CA GLU A 326 43.45 -6.04 1.32
C GLU A 326 44.82 -5.75 0.63
N PRO A 327 44.91 -5.43 -0.68
CA PRO A 327 46.15 -4.98 -1.31
C PRO A 327 46.73 -3.76 -0.63
N VAL A 328 45.95 -2.73 -0.37
CA VAL A 328 46.43 -1.51 0.30
C VAL A 328 46.97 -1.81 1.69
N ALA A 329 46.28 -2.64 2.47
CA ALA A 329 46.74 -3.03 3.79
C ALA A 329 48.06 -3.80 3.75
N LYS A 330 48.25 -4.70 2.77
CA LYS A 330 49.49 -5.43 2.59
C LYS A 330 50.68 -4.50 2.22
N CYS A 331 50.44 -3.55 1.32
CA CYS A 331 51.47 -2.53 0.97
C CYS A 331 51.79 -1.65 2.20
N THR A 332 50.79 -1.21 2.95
CA THR A 332 50.98 -0.40 4.15
C THR A 332 51.82 -1.14 5.18
N GLU A 333 51.52 -2.42 5.43
CA GLU A 333 52.30 -3.24 6.38
C GLU A 333 53.73 -3.43 5.90
N ARG A 334 53.95 -3.65 4.61
CA ARG A 334 55.30 -3.73 4.04
C ARG A 334 56.10 -2.42 4.23
N LEU A 335 55.47 -1.28 3.95
CA LEU A 335 56.09 0.04 4.17
C LEU A 335 56.39 0.31 5.65
N ARG A 336 55.51 -0.16 6.57
CA ARG A 336 55.74 -0.08 8.02
C ARG A 336 56.98 -0.88 8.43
N LEU A 337 57.08 -2.14 7.98
CA LEU A 337 58.26 -2.98 8.24
C LEU A 337 59.55 -2.35 7.65
N LEU A 338 59.45 -1.75 6.49
CA LEU A 338 60.56 -1.04 5.86
C LEU A 338 61.01 0.16 6.71
N ALA A 339 60.05 0.92 7.26
CA ALA A 339 60.36 2.03 8.18
C ALA A 339 60.95 1.58 9.51
N GLU A 340 60.70 0.33 9.93
CA GLU A 340 61.31 -0.30 11.10
C GLU A 340 62.68 -0.91 10.80
N GLY A 341 63.19 -0.78 9.55
CA GLY A 341 64.51 -1.26 9.11
C GLY A 341 64.50 -2.69 8.54
N ASP A 342 63.34 -3.34 8.41
CA ASP A 342 63.28 -4.65 7.76
C ASP A 342 63.37 -4.54 6.26
N LEU A 343 64.53 -4.85 5.71
CA LEU A 343 64.83 -4.87 4.26
C LEU A 343 64.61 -6.25 3.64
N HIS A 344 64.43 -7.32 4.45
CA HIS A 344 64.42 -8.69 3.97
C HIS A 344 63.04 -9.27 3.69
N THR A 345 61.99 -8.80 4.37
CA THR A 345 60.61 -9.26 4.11
C THR A 345 60.22 -8.95 2.66
N PRO A 346 59.74 -9.95 1.89
CA PRO A 346 59.38 -9.75 0.49
C PRO A 346 58.16 -8.82 0.35
N ALA A 347 58.18 -7.99 -0.70
CA ALA A 347 57.04 -7.15 -1.04
C ALA A 347 55.81 -7.99 -1.50
N PRO A 348 54.58 -7.56 -1.27
CA PRO A 348 53.39 -8.29 -1.68
C PRO A 348 53.25 -8.31 -3.21
N VAL A 349 53.00 -9.50 -3.78
CA VAL A 349 52.68 -9.63 -5.20
C VAL A 349 51.18 -9.51 -5.38
N ILE A 350 50.71 -8.45 -6.06
CA ILE A 350 49.32 -8.14 -6.31
C ILE A 350 49.11 -8.09 -7.82
N ARG A 351 48.05 -8.78 -8.32
CA ARG A 351 47.72 -8.88 -9.76
C ARG A 351 46.27 -8.49 -9.99
N THR A 352 45.94 -7.22 -9.76
CA THR A 352 44.55 -6.70 -9.82
C THR A 352 44.25 -5.92 -11.09
N GLN A 353 45.26 -5.59 -11.90
CA GLN A 353 45.18 -4.75 -13.12
C GLN A 353 44.54 -3.36 -12.85
N ASP A 354 44.76 -2.82 -11.66
CA ASP A 354 44.29 -1.51 -11.22
C ASP A 354 45.40 -0.76 -10.46
N GLU A 355 45.08 0.40 -9.88
CA GLU A 355 46.02 1.24 -9.13
C GLU A 355 46.63 0.51 -7.92
N THR A 356 45.98 -0.52 -7.39
CA THR A 356 46.51 -1.31 -6.27
C THR A 356 47.71 -2.19 -6.73
N GLN A 357 47.73 -2.64 -7.97
CA GLN A 357 48.89 -3.31 -8.56
C GLN A 357 50.06 -2.35 -8.72
N ILE A 358 49.82 -1.14 -9.24
CA ILE A 358 50.85 -0.11 -9.40
C ILE A 358 51.45 0.24 -8.03
N LEU A 359 50.62 0.36 -6.98
CA LEU A 359 51.10 0.60 -5.61
C LEU A 359 51.99 -0.54 -5.10
N ALA A 360 51.60 -1.79 -5.37
CA ALA A 360 52.41 -2.94 -4.97
C ALA A 360 53.75 -3.01 -5.70
N GLU A 361 53.77 -2.74 -7.01
CA GLU A 361 54.97 -2.68 -7.84
C GLU A 361 55.91 -1.56 -7.36
N ALA A 362 55.38 -0.36 -7.09
CA ALA A 362 56.17 0.75 -6.54
C ALA A 362 56.73 0.40 -5.14
N THR A 363 55.95 -0.26 -4.29
CA THR A 363 56.38 -0.74 -2.95
C THR A 363 57.52 -1.77 -3.10
N ALA A 364 57.41 -2.68 -4.06
CA ALA A 364 58.43 -3.68 -4.34
C ALA A 364 59.71 -3.05 -4.88
N ALA A 365 59.60 -2.12 -5.83
CA ALA A 365 60.72 -1.39 -6.39
C ALA A 365 61.48 -0.59 -5.31
N LEU A 366 60.73 0.15 -4.44
CA LEU A 366 61.32 0.89 -3.33
C LEU A 366 62.08 -0.04 -2.36
N SER A 367 61.42 -1.12 -1.94
CA SER A 367 62.00 -2.08 -1.00
C SER A 367 63.24 -2.75 -1.57
N GLY A 368 63.20 -3.18 -2.86
CA GLY A 368 64.31 -3.82 -3.55
C GLY A 368 65.48 -2.86 -3.77
N ASN A 369 65.19 -1.61 -4.10
CA ASN A 369 66.24 -0.61 -4.30
C ASN A 369 66.95 -0.26 -2.98
N LEU A 370 66.22 -0.04 -1.91
CA LEU A 370 66.78 0.20 -0.57
C LEU A 370 67.61 -0.99 -0.08
N GLN A 371 67.14 -2.23 -0.31
CA GLN A 371 67.89 -3.44 0.04
C GLN A 371 69.21 -3.52 -0.66
N LYS A 372 69.26 -3.19 -1.97
CA LYS A 372 70.49 -3.16 -2.76
C LYS A 372 71.41 -2.10 -2.25
N VAL A 373 70.98 -0.84 -2.11
CA VAL A 373 71.80 0.27 -1.67
C VAL A 373 72.40 0.07 -0.27
N ILE A 374 71.58 -0.33 0.68
CA ILE A 374 72.04 -0.53 2.06
C ILE A 374 72.91 -1.77 2.17
N GLY A 375 72.60 -2.87 1.47
CA GLY A 375 73.38 -4.09 1.45
C GLY A 375 74.78 -3.87 0.80
N ASP A 376 74.86 -3.09 -0.30
CA ASP A 376 76.11 -2.75 -0.95
C ASP A 376 76.94 -1.78 -0.09
N ALA A 377 76.30 -0.79 0.53
CA ALA A 377 76.98 0.12 1.46
C ALA A 377 77.59 -0.64 2.66
N ASP A 378 76.77 -1.57 3.27
CA ASP A 378 77.22 -2.44 4.38
C ASP A 378 78.43 -3.31 3.94
N TYR A 379 78.36 -3.92 2.77
CA TYR A 379 79.42 -4.70 2.20
C TYR A 379 80.70 -3.83 1.97
N LEU A 380 80.60 -2.68 1.33
CA LEU A 380 81.74 -1.80 1.08
C LEU A 380 82.39 -1.32 2.38
N LEU A 381 81.61 -0.87 3.35
CA LEU A 381 82.11 -0.40 4.63
C LEU A 381 82.66 -1.56 5.47
N GLY A 382 82.06 -2.72 5.42
CA GLY A 382 82.55 -3.95 6.09
C GLY A 382 83.92 -4.37 5.56
N GLU A 383 84.12 -4.45 4.26
CA GLU A 383 85.42 -4.76 3.64
C GLU A 383 86.46 -3.70 3.95
N MET A 384 86.11 -2.40 3.85
CA MET A 384 87.03 -1.29 4.22
C MET A 384 87.45 -1.40 5.70
N SER A 385 86.62 -1.84 6.58
CA SER A 385 86.91 -2.06 8.04
C SER A 385 87.97 -3.15 8.21
N GLN A 386 88.03 -4.11 7.30
CA GLN A 386 89.06 -5.19 7.28
C GLN A 386 90.34 -4.84 6.57
N GLY A 387 90.45 -3.61 6.08
CA GLY A 387 91.63 -3.12 5.37
C GLY A 387 91.62 -3.42 3.86
N ASN A 388 90.50 -3.91 3.30
CA ASN A 388 90.36 -4.10 1.87
C ASN A 388 89.81 -2.80 1.24
N PHE A 389 90.66 -2.07 0.51
CA PHE A 389 90.33 -0.82 -0.14
C PHE A 389 90.27 -0.95 -1.68
N ALA A 390 90.54 -2.14 -2.24
CA ALA A 390 90.43 -2.41 -3.67
C ALA A 390 89.03 -2.82 -4.06
N LEU A 391 88.04 -1.96 -3.73
CA LEU A 391 86.61 -2.27 -3.87
C LEU A 391 85.95 -1.36 -4.86
N THR A 392 84.91 -1.94 -5.55
CA THR A 392 84.01 -1.21 -6.38
C THR A 392 82.56 -1.65 -6.02
N THR A 393 81.65 -0.73 -6.09
CA THR A 393 80.17 -1.08 -5.90
C THR A 393 79.70 -2.12 -6.90
N GLY A 394 78.90 -3.12 -6.43
CA GLY A 394 78.30 -4.14 -7.27
C GLY A 394 76.98 -3.69 -7.90
N CYS A 395 76.42 -2.56 -7.49
CA CYS A 395 75.06 -2.10 -7.90
C CYS A 395 74.99 -0.56 -8.06
N ALA A 396 75.93 0.03 -8.80
CA ALA A 396 76.00 1.47 -9.02
C ALA A 396 74.68 2.06 -9.57
N GLU A 397 73.93 1.28 -10.35
CA GLU A 397 72.64 1.64 -10.93
C GLU A 397 71.53 1.78 -9.87
N ALA A 398 71.73 1.22 -8.69
CA ALA A 398 70.72 1.34 -7.56
C ALA A 398 70.86 2.69 -6.82
N TYR A 399 72.04 3.36 -6.93
CA TYR A 399 72.29 4.63 -6.28
C TYR A 399 71.73 5.80 -7.11
N VAL A 400 70.40 5.90 -7.18
CA VAL A 400 69.69 6.95 -7.93
C VAL A 400 69.31 8.12 -7.02
N GLY A 401 69.22 9.34 -7.59
CA GLY A 401 68.77 10.53 -6.82
C GLY A 401 69.74 10.84 -5.67
N ASP A 402 69.23 11.08 -4.49
CA ASP A 402 69.98 11.47 -3.29
C ASP A 402 70.99 10.36 -2.82
N PHE A 403 70.73 9.10 -3.22
CA PHE A 403 71.66 8.00 -2.90
C PHE A 403 73.03 8.11 -3.64
N GLN A 404 73.11 8.87 -4.75
CA GLN A 404 74.36 9.10 -5.42
C GLN A 404 75.36 9.77 -4.48
N GLY A 405 74.90 10.73 -3.68
CA GLY A 405 75.78 11.40 -2.69
C GLY A 405 76.34 10.44 -1.64
N LEU A 406 75.59 9.39 -1.25
CA LEU A 406 76.09 8.34 -0.36
C LEU A 406 77.25 7.54 -1.01
N LEU A 407 77.11 7.11 -2.27
CA LEU A 407 78.08 6.35 -2.99
C LEU A 407 79.37 7.20 -3.23
N GLU A 408 79.20 8.47 -3.56
CA GLU A 408 80.37 9.37 -3.72
C GLU A 408 81.15 9.57 -2.42
N SER A 409 80.37 9.66 -1.27
CA SER A 409 81.01 9.80 0.03
C SER A 409 81.79 8.54 0.42
N ILE A 410 81.23 7.34 0.17
CA ILE A 410 81.86 6.06 0.41
C ILE A 410 83.13 5.96 -0.48
N ARG A 411 83.03 6.34 -1.77
CA ARG A 411 84.21 6.34 -2.68
C ARG A 411 85.34 7.29 -2.24
N LYS A 412 84.97 8.53 -1.83
CA LYS A 412 85.87 9.51 -1.28
C LYS A 412 86.59 9.00 -0.04
N LEU A 413 85.82 8.38 0.88
CA LEU A 413 86.34 7.79 2.11
C LEU A 413 87.30 6.63 1.80
N ASN A 414 86.92 5.73 0.87
CA ASN A 414 87.74 4.62 0.42
C ASN A 414 89.05 5.10 -0.17
N HIS A 415 89.00 6.08 -1.06
CA HIS A 415 90.20 6.65 -1.71
C HIS A 415 91.17 7.30 -0.70
N LYS A 416 90.59 8.10 0.26
CA LYS A 416 91.41 8.79 1.26
C LYS A 416 92.09 7.83 2.25
N LEU A 417 91.35 6.79 2.67
CA LEU A 417 91.92 5.75 3.56
C LEU A 417 93.01 4.95 2.80
N SER A 418 92.81 4.57 1.56
CA SER A 418 93.78 3.86 0.72
C SER A 418 95.03 4.69 0.51
N GLU A 419 94.85 5.97 0.21
CA GLU A 419 95.96 6.92 0.06
C GLU A 419 96.81 7.04 1.35
N THR A 420 96.15 7.30 2.50
CA THR A 420 96.79 7.42 3.79
C THR A 420 97.58 6.14 4.19
N LEU A 421 96.95 4.96 3.97
CA LEU A 421 97.61 3.69 4.26
C LEU A 421 98.82 3.42 3.34
N ASN A 422 98.75 3.79 2.08
CA ASN A 422 99.93 3.72 1.17
C ASN A 422 101.05 4.69 1.59
N GLU A 423 100.70 5.90 2.02
CA GLU A 423 101.67 6.84 2.59
C GLU A 423 102.35 6.27 3.85
N ILE A 424 101.59 5.69 4.79
CA ILE A 424 102.11 5.02 6.00
C ILE A 424 102.97 3.83 5.62
N LYS A 425 102.57 2.99 4.66
CA LYS A 425 103.31 1.83 4.20
C LYS A 425 104.61 2.26 3.56
N THR A 426 104.66 3.35 2.79
CA THR A 426 105.82 3.91 2.19
C THR A 426 106.76 4.50 3.25
N ALA A 427 106.21 5.21 4.24
CA ALA A 427 107.04 5.76 5.33
C ALA A 427 107.64 4.67 6.26
N VAL A 428 106.90 3.59 6.54
CA VAL A 428 107.43 2.45 7.31
C VAL A 428 108.39 1.58 6.54
N GLY A 429 108.29 1.51 5.21
CA GLY A 429 109.24 0.80 4.33
C GLY A 429 110.55 1.56 4.08
N GLN A 430 110.68 2.83 4.50
CA GLN A 430 111.85 3.65 4.44
C GLN A 430 112.67 3.70 5.76
N VAL A 431 112.19 3.04 6.81
CA VAL A 431 112.93 2.81 8.06
C VAL A 431 113.47 1.39 8.07
#